data_a8536df053b77f7e4527bb52b85d7a52
#
_entry.id   a8536df053b77f7e4527bb52b85d7a52
#
_cell.length_a   1.000
_cell.length_b   1.000
_cell.length_c   1.000
_cell.angle_alpha   90.00
_cell.angle_beta   90.00
_cell.angle_gamma   90.00
#
_symmetry.space_group_name_H-M   'P 1'
#
loop_
_entity.id
_entity.type
_entity.pdbx_description
1 polymer ?
#
loop_
_entity_poly.entity_id
_entity_poly.type
_entity_poly.pdbx_seq_one_letter_code
_entity_poly.pdbx_strand_id
1 'polypeptide(L)'
;KHPDPSFSSQTKDKLVSSEVSGIVQTVVYEKLNEYFEENPAVGKLIVDKAVLASKAREAARKARDLTRRKGVLEGGGLPGKLADCQSRKPEECEIYLVEGDSAGGSAKTGRDRRTQAILPLRGKILNVERQMHNVAKVFQNQEIQTMIRAFGAGVGNNEGDEGAFDTSKLRYNKLIIMTDADVDGAHIRTLMLTFLWRFMRPAIEGGHVYIAQPPLYQLSKGKINRYAFSDEERDGIIDELRGDNPSAKIGVQRYKGLGEMNPEQLWETTMNPETRTMLKVTVKEAEETDRMFEALMGEDVPERRAFI
;
A
#
# COMPACT_ATOMS: atom_id res chain seq x y z
N LYS A 1 8.52 21.36 -39.75
CA LYS A 1 9.83 20.81 -40.17
C LYS A 1 10.90 21.88 -39.94
N HIS A 2 12.03 21.53 -39.33
CA HIS A 2 13.18 22.39 -39.16
C HIS A 2 14.15 22.17 -40.34
N PRO A 3 14.65 23.20 -41.00
CA PRO A 3 15.50 23.04 -42.18
C PRO A 3 16.88 22.45 -41.85
N ASP A 4 17.43 22.80 -40.68
CA ASP A 4 18.76 22.35 -40.23
C ASP A 4 18.74 21.99 -38.74
N PRO A 5 18.21 20.79 -38.36
CA PRO A 5 18.09 20.41 -36.96
C PRO A 5 19.41 19.91 -36.38
N SER A 6 19.83 20.47 -35.25
CA SER A 6 20.99 20.00 -34.48
C SER A 6 20.57 19.07 -33.36
N PHE A 7 21.29 17.95 -33.18
CA PHE A 7 21.01 16.93 -32.18
C PHE A 7 22.20 16.71 -31.24
N SER A 8 21.91 16.31 -29.99
CA SER A 8 22.93 16.08 -28.94
C SER A 8 23.73 14.79 -29.13
N SER A 9 23.22 13.85 -29.94
CA SER A 9 23.84 12.54 -30.15
C SER A 9 23.64 12.04 -31.58
N GLN A 10 24.43 11.04 -31.97
CA GLN A 10 24.29 10.38 -33.26
C GLN A 10 22.95 9.63 -33.41
N THR A 11 22.33 9.24 -32.29
CA THR A 11 21.02 8.58 -32.26
C THR A 11 19.85 9.55 -32.46
N LYS A 12 20.14 10.88 -32.45
CA LYS A 12 19.14 11.95 -32.65
C LYS A 12 18.01 11.96 -31.63
N ASP A 13 18.25 11.48 -30.40
CA ASP A 13 17.25 11.38 -29.37
C ASP A 13 16.85 12.72 -28.77
N LYS A 14 17.75 13.72 -28.83
CA LYS A 14 17.50 15.05 -28.27
C LYS A 14 17.87 16.16 -29.26
N LEU A 15 16.87 16.94 -29.66
CA LEU A 15 17.06 18.15 -30.45
C LEU A 15 17.68 19.25 -29.57
N VAL A 16 18.75 19.90 -30.06
CA VAL A 16 19.49 20.97 -29.35
C VAL A 16 19.47 22.32 -30.09
N SER A 17 18.71 22.44 -31.17
CA SER A 17 18.48 23.70 -31.88
C SER A 17 17.80 24.70 -30.93
N SER A 18 18.54 25.70 -30.45
CA SER A 18 18.10 26.64 -29.40
C SER A 18 16.88 27.47 -29.80
N GLU A 19 16.76 27.82 -31.07
CA GLU A 19 15.65 28.60 -31.65
C GLU A 19 14.32 27.83 -31.62
N VAL A 20 14.35 26.50 -31.70
CA VAL A 20 13.13 25.67 -31.69
C VAL A 20 12.39 25.79 -30.38
N SER A 21 13.11 25.87 -29.27
CA SER A 21 12.50 25.95 -27.91
C SER A 21 11.61 27.20 -27.80
N GLY A 22 12.08 28.36 -28.22
CA GLY A 22 11.32 29.62 -28.18
C GLY A 22 10.07 29.55 -29.07
N ILE A 23 10.21 29.05 -30.29
CA ILE A 23 9.09 28.94 -31.24
C ILE A 23 8.03 27.97 -30.69
N VAL A 24 8.41 26.82 -30.20
CA VAL A 24 7.48 25.83 -29.62
C VAL A 24 6.80 26.39 -28.39
N GLN A 25 7.55 27.08 -27.51
CA GLN A 25 6.99 27.70 -26.32
C GLN A 25 5.92 28.75 -26.66
N THR A 26 6.16 29.61 -27.64
CA THR A 26 5.20 30.60 -28.09
C THR A 26 3.94 29.95 -28.64
N VAL A 27 4.07 29.04 -29.58
CA VAL A 27 2.92 28.37 -30.21
C VAL A 27 2.11 27.57 -29.18
N VAL A 28 2.78 26.84 -28.28
CA VAL A 28 2.09 26.06 -27.21
C VAL A 28 1.37 26.99 -26.27
N TYR A 29 1.99 28.10 -25.86
CA TYR A 29 1.36 29.08 -24.98
C TYR A 29 0.11 29.71 -25.61
N GLU A 30 0.20 30.17 -26.86
CA GLU A 30 -0.93 30.75 -27.58
C GLU A 30 -2.08 29.74 -27.72
N LYS A 31 -1.78 28.51 -28.15
CA LYS A 31 -2.80 27.50 -28.34
C LYS A 31 -3.41 26.98 -27.05
N LEU A 32 -2.65 26.88 -25.96
CA LEU A 32 -3.21 26.55 -24.66
C LEU A 32 -4.08 27.67 -24.09
N ASN A 33 -3.70 28.93 -24.26
CA ASN A 33 -4.55 30.07 -23.86
C ASN A 33 -5.89 30.05 -24.61
N GLU A 34 -5.86 29.96 -25.94
CA GLU A 34 -7.05 29.81 -26.78
C GLU A 34 -7.95 28.67 -26.30
N TYR A 35 -7.35 27.48 -26.08
CA TYR A 35 -8.08 26.32 -25.62
C TYR A 35 -8.72 26.51 -24.23
N PHE A 36 -8.02 27.12 -23.27
CA PHE A 36 -8.56 27.36 -21.94
C PHE A 36 -9.60 28.49 -21.89
N GLU A 37 -9.52 29.47 -22.79
CA GLU A 37 -10.58 30.46 -22.97
C GLU A 37 -11.86 29.85 -23.53
N GLU A 38 -11.73 28.90 -24.47
CA GLU A 38 -12.85 28.13 -25.02
C GLU A 38 -13.39 27.10 -24.03
N ASN A 39 -12.53 26.55 -23.16
CA ASN A 39 -12.86 25.48 -22.23
C ASN A 39 -12.49 25.84 -20.77
N PRO A 40 -13.13 26.85 -20.15
CA PRO A 40 -12.75 27.34 -18.82
C PRO A 40 -12.91 26.29 -17.72
N ALA A 41 -13.82 25.34 -17.87
CA ALA A 41 -14.00 24.24 -16.92
C ALA A 41 -12.76 23.32 -16.85
N VAL A 42 -12.11 23.06 -17.98
CA VAL A 42 -10.88 22.26 -18.05
C VAL A 42 -9.71 23.01 -17.39
N GLY A 43 -9.57 24.30 -17.69
CA GLY A 43 -8.56 25.16 -17.04
C GLY A 43 -8.71 25.18 -15.52
N LYS A 44 -9.95 25.32 -15.03
CA LYS A 44 -10.26 25.29 -13.60
C LYS A 44 -9.87 23.93 -12.97
N LEU A 45 -10.23 22.81 -13.59
CA LEU A 45 -9.89 21.47 -13.12
C LEU A 45 -8.36 21.29 -12.97
N ILE A 46 -7.59 21.74 -13.94
CA ILE A 46 -6.11 21.66 -13.90
C ILE A 46 -5.56 22.51 -12.75
N VAL A 47 -6.05 23.75 -12.59
CA VAL A 47 -5.64 24.64 -11.50
C VAL A 47 -6.01 24.05 -10.14
N ASP A 48 -7.23 23.55 -9.98
CA ASP A 48 -7.70 22.94 -8.74
C ASP A 48 -6.84 21.72 -8.36
N LYS A 49 -6.49 20.86 -9.33
CA LYS A 49 -5.56 19.73 -9.10
C LYS A 49 -4.15 20.20 -8.72
N ALA A 50 -3.63 21.24 -9.35
CA ALA A 50 -2.32 21.81 -9.02
C ALA A 50 -2.29 22.42 -7.61
N VAL A 51 -3.35 23.16 -7.22
CA VAL A 51 -3.51 23.72 -5.87
C VAL A 51 -3.64 22.62 -4.83
N LEU A 52 -4.40 21.56 -5.12
CA LEU A 52 -4.55 20.41 -4.23
C LEU A 52 -3.20 19.71 -4.00
N ALA A 53 -2.44 19.47 -5.07
CA ALA A 53 -1.10 18.88 -4.99
C ALA A 53 -0.12 19.75 -4.19
N SER A 54 -0.19 21.09 -4.34
CA SER A 54 0.63 22.03 -3.56
C SER A 54 0.29 21.98 -2.07
N LYS A 55 -1.00 22.00 -1.72
CA LYS A 55 -1.47 21.86 -0.33
C LYS A 55 -1.07 20.51 0.28
N ALA A 56 -1.15 19.44 -0.50
CA ALA A 56 -0.71 18.10 -0.07
C ALA A 56 0.79 18.09 0.27
N ARG A 57 1.64 18.66 -0.57
CA ARG A 57 3.09 18.82 -0.32
C ARG A 57 3.39 19.62 0.96
N GLU A 58 2.72 20.76 1.13
CA GLU A 58 2.91 21.58 2.33
C GLU A 58 2.49 20.86 3.60
N ALA A 59 1.35 20.16 3.57
CA ALA A 59 0.86 19.38 4.71
C ALA A 59 1.78 18.18 5.02
N ALA A 60 2.30 17.49 4.00
CA ALA A 60 3.30 16.44 4.16
C ALA A 60 4.58 16.97 4.80
N ARG A 61 5.06 18.17 4.40
CA ARG A 61 6.21 18.82 5.01
C ARG A 61 5.96 19.16 6.49
N LYS A 62 4.81 19.77 6.79
CA LYS A 62 4.41 20.08 8.19
C LYS A 62 4.29 18.81 9.05
N ALA A 63 3.72 17.73 8.53
CA ALA A 63 3.58 16.47 9.25
C ALA A 63 4.95 15.86 9.58
N ARG A 64 5.91 15.93 8.66
CA ARG A 64 7.30 15.48 8.89
C ARG A 64 7.99 16.30 9.97
N ASP A 65 7.87 17.62 9.90
CA ASP A 65 8.46 18.50 10.90
C ASP A 65 7.89 18.22 12.30
N LEU A 66 6.59 17.97 12.40
CA LEU A 66 5.94 17.57 13.65
C LEU A 66 6.40 16.20 14.12
N THR A 67 6.57 15.24 13.23
CA THR A 67 7.06 13.89 13.55
C THR A 67 8.53 13.94 13.98
N ARG A 68 9.36 14.75 13.32
CA ARG A 68 10.76 14.98 13.68
C ARG A 68 10.90 15.71 15.02
N ARG A 69 10.13 16.78 15.27
CA ARG A 69 10.12 17.53 16.52
C ARG A 69 9.65 16.69 17.70
N LYS A 70 8.58 15.93 17.55
CA LYS A 70 8.12 14.98 18.57
C LYS A 70 9.14 13.87 18.83
N GLY A 71 9.80 13.36 17.78
CA GLY A 71 10.85 12.37 17.91
C GLY A 71 12.08 12.85 18.67
N VAL A 72 12.43 14.12 18.54
CA VAL A 72 13.55 14.73 19.28
C VAL A 72 13.19 15.03 20.75
N LEU A 73 11.94 15.44 21.01
CA LEU A 73 11.47 15.78 22.37
C LEU A 73 11.05 14.56 23.20
N GLU A 74 10.61 13.48 22.56
CA GLU A 74 10.14 12.25 23.24
C GLU A 74 11.10 11.05 23.10
N GLY A 75 12.37 11.29 22.77
CA GLY A 75 13.38 10.23 22.66
C GLY A 75 13.39 9.46 21.34
N GLY A 76 12.91 10.05 20.24
CA GLY A 76 13.15 9.56 18.87
C GLY A 76 12.73 8.12 18.56
N GLY A 77 11.85 7.52 19.37
CA GLY A 77 11.57 6.09 19.34
C GLY A 77 10.59 5.68 18.25
N LEU A 78 10.72 4.42 17.82
CA LEU A 78 9.75 3.72 17.03
C LEU A 78 8.38 3.70 17.73
N PRO A 79 7.27 3.56 16.97
CA PRO A 79 5.94 3.48 17.57
C PRO A 79 5.88 2.40 18.67
N GLY A 80 5.37 2.72 19.86
CA GLY A 80 5.39 1.81 21.00
C GLY A 80 4.66 0.47 20.78
N LYS A 81 3.72 0.43 19.81
CA LYS A 81 3.04 -0.83 19.41
C LYS A 81 3.79 -1.64 18.35
N LEU A 82 4.85 -1.09 17.73
CA LEU A 82 5.68 -1.81 16.77
C LEU A 82 6.54 -2.84 17.50
N ALA A 83 6.39 -4.11 17.15
CA ALA A 83 7.34 -5.14 17.50
C ALA A 83 8.38 -5.24 16.38
N ASP A 84 9.47 -4.49 16.50
CA ASP A 84 10.51 -4.42 15.48
C ASP A 84 11.30 -5.73 15.35
N CYS A 85 12.00 -5.91 14.22
CA CYS A 85 12.92 -7.01 14.00
C CYS A 85 14.36 -6.65 14.48
N GLN A 86 15.19 -7.68 14.63
CA GLN A 86 16.55 -7.53 15.13
C GLN A 86 17.54 -7.11 14.04
N SER A 87 17.36 -7.61 12.82
CA SER A 87 18.22 -7.26 11.69
C SER A 87 18.11 -5.78 11.36
N ARG A 88 19.24 -5.18 10.98
CA ARG A 88 19.34 -3.79 10.52
C ARG A 88 19.55 -3.70 9.01
N LYS A 89 19.49 -4.83 8.32
CA LYS A 89 19.61 -4.91 6.87
C LYS A 89 18.21 -4.90 6.26
N PRO A 90 17.78 -3.80 5.63
CA PRO A 90 16.41 -3.67 5.10
C PRO A 90 16.03 -4.78 4.14
N GLU A 91 16.98 -5.26 3.32
CA GLU A 91 16.80 -6.32 2.34
C GLU A 91 16.37 -7.66 2.93
N GLU A 92 16.72 -7.93 4.19
CA GLU A 92 16.31 -9.13 4.92
C GLU A 92 15.01 -8.93 5.70
N CYS A 93 14.60 -7.67 5.91
CA CYS A 93 13.53 -7.32 6.82
C CYS A 93 12.18 -7.18 6.10
N GLU A 94 11.13 -7.56 6.81
CA GLU A 94 9.75 -7.38 6.36
C GLU A 94 8.87 -6.95 7.54
N ILE A 95 7.83 -6.15 7.25
CA ILE A 95 6.87 -5.70 8.26
C ILE A 95 5.47 -6.18 7.90
N TYR A 96 4.77 -6.76 8.87
CA TYR A 96 3.37 -7.11 8.78
C TYR A 96 2.51 -6.01 9.39
N LEU A 97 1.62 -5.44 8.60
CA LEU A 97 0.56 -4.54 9.03
C LEU A 97 -0.65 -5.41 9.37
N VAL A 98 -0.88 -5.62 10.65
CA VAL A 98 -1.85 -6.62 11.13
C VAL A 98 -3.10 -5.95 11.65
N GLU A 99 -4.26 -6.44 11.23
CA GLU A 99 -5.54 -5.97 11.73
C GLU A 99 -5.77 -6.43 13.17
N GLY A 100 -5.92 -5.46 14.06
CA GLY A 100 -6.27 -5.67 15.46
C GLY A 100 -5.14 -6.16 16.38
N ASP A 101 -5.36 -5.99 17.68
CA ASP A 101 -4.37 -6.34 18.70
C ASP A 101 -4.31 -7.85 18.96
N SER A 102 -5.41 -8.60 18.77
CA SER A 102 -5.47 -10.05 18.98
C SER A 102 -4.58 -10.78 17.98
N ALA A 103 -4.86 -10.59 16.68
CA ALA A 103 -4.04 -11.16 15.61
C ALA A 103 -2.58 -10.65 15.68
N GLY A 104 -2.40 -9.36 16.02
CA GLY A 104 -1.08 -8.78 16.28
C GLY A 104 -0.32 -9.48 17.40
N GLY A 105 -1.00 -9.95 18.45
CA GLY A 105 -0.43 -10.73 19.55
C GLY A 105 0.06 -12.11 19.10
N SER A 106 -0.77 -12.85 18.37
CA SER A 106 -0.40 -14.14 17.77
C SER A 106 0.77 -13.99 16.80
N ALA A 107 0.73 -12.99 15.92
CA ALA A 107 1.81 -12.70 14.97
C ALA A 107 3.13 -12.35 15.67
N LYS A 108 3.10 -11.53 16.73
CA LYS A 108 4.30 -11.20 17.53
C LYS A 108 4.94 -12.43 18.16
N THR A 109 4.14 -13.40 18.58
CA THR A 109 4.61 -14.63 19.20
C THR A 109 5.18 -15.59 18.17
N GLY A 110 4.49 -15.77 17.02
CA GLY A 110 4.84 -16.76 15.99
C GLY A 110 5.93 -16.32 15.00
N ARG A 111 6.25 -15.02 14.91
CA ARG A 111 7.18 -14.48 13.90
C ARG A 111 8.64 -14.93 14.05
N ASP A 112 9.41 -14.86 13.00
CA ASP A 112 10.87 -14.79 13.09
C ASP A 112 11.29 -13.39 13.57
N ARG A 113 11.73 -13.31 14.83
CA ARG A 113 12.15 -12.04 15.44
C ARG A 113 13.36 -11.41 14.78
N ARG A 114 14.14 -12.17 14.05
CA ARG A 114 15.34 -11.69 13.37
C ARG A 114 14.98 -10.76 12.22
N THR A 115 14.00 -11.14 11.39
CA THR A 115 13.71 -10.48 10.12
C THR A 115 12.29 -9.92 10.00
N GLN A 116 11.36 -10.33 10.87
CA GLN A 116 9.95 -9.94 10.78
C GLN A 116 9.57 -8.95 11.87
N ALA A 117 9.03 -7.81 11.47
CA ALA A 117 8.41 -6.82 12.35
C ALA A 117 6.87 -6.92 12.27
N ILE A 118 6.19 -6.64 13.39
CA ILE A 118 4.73 -6.63 13.48
C ILE A 118 4.24 -5.26 13.93
N LEU A 119 3.34 -4.69 13.15
CA LEU A 119 2.64 -3.44 13.48
C LEU A 119 1.14 -3.71 13.53
N PRO A 120 0.53 -3.88 14.72
CA PRO A 120 -0.91 -3.94 14.86
C PRO A 120 -1.54 -2.59 14.55
N LEU A 121 -2.58 -2.57 13.72
CA LEU A 121 -3.37 -1.39 13.42
C LEU A 121 -4.76 -1.54 14.05
N ARG A 122 -5.26 -0.49 14.71
CA ARG A 122 -6.52 -0.54 15.42
C ARG A 122 -7.66 -0.02 14.56
N GLY A 123 -8.57 -0.92 14.23
CA GLY A 123 -9.79 -0.59 13.49
C GLY A 123 -9.57 -0.08 12.08
N LYS A 124 -10.60 0.51 11.51
CA LYS A 124 -10.57 1.07 10.16
C LYS A 124 -9.71 2.33 10.14
N ILE A 125 -8.64 2.32 9.37
CA ILE A 125 -7.82 3.52 9.16
C ILE A 125 -8.61 4.56 8.38
N LEU A 126 -8.14 5.81 8.44
CA LEU A 126 -8.77 6.91 7.74
C LEU A 126 -8.81 6.68 6.23
N ASN A 127 -9.98 6.86 5.60
CA ASN A 127 -10.06 6.91 4.15
C ASN A 127 -9.43 8.23 3.67
N VAL A 128 -8.19 8.13 3.19
CA VAL A 128 -7.42 9.29 2.78
C VAL A 128 -7.94 9.92 1.49
N GLU A 129 -8.59 9.16 0.60
CA GLU A 129 -9.19 9.67 -0.62
C GLU A 129 -10.20 10.78 -0.33
N ARG A 130 -11.10 10.53 0.60
CA ARG A 130 -12.09 11.53 1.05
C ARG A 130 -11.49 12.73 1.77
N GLN A 131 -10.25 12.64 2.20
CA GLN A 131 -9.56 13.71 2.93
C GLN A 131 -8.49 14.40 2.10
N MET A 132 -8.43 14.17 0.79
CA MET A 132 -7.45 14.81 -0.10
C MET A 132 -7.57 16.34 -0.11
N HIS A 133 -8.77 16.87 0.15
CA HIS A 133 -8.98 18.31 0.35
C HIS A 133 -8.40 18.85 1.68
N ASN A 134 -8.14 17.98 2.66
CA ASN A 134 -7.58 18.34 3.97
C ASN A 134 -6.48 17.37 4.41
N VAL A 135 -5.37 17.41 3.70
CA VAL A 135 -4.22 16.50 3.91
C VAL A 135 -3.62 16.66 5.31
N ALA A 136 -3.77 17.84 5.95
CA ALA A 136 -3.35 18.03 7.34
C ALA A 136 -4.09 17.07 8.30
N LYS A 137 -5.37 16.81 8.08
CA LYS A 137 -6.16 15.85 8.86
C LYS A 137 -5.67 14.41 8.65
N VAL A 138 -5.25 14.06 7.43
CA VAL A 138 -4.65 12.76 7.13
C VAL A 138 -3.43 12.53 8.04
N PHE A 139 -2.52 13.50 8.09
CA PHE A 139 -1.29 13.39 8.87
C PHE A 139 -1.47 13.59 10.39
N GLN A 140 -2.65 14.02 10.85
CA GLN A 140 -2.99 14.01 12.27
C GLN A 140 -3.49 12.63 12.76
N ASN A 141 -3.88 11.73 11.84
CA ASN A 141 -4.32 10.39 12.18
C ASN A 141 -3.17 9.56 12.76
N GLN A 142 -3.37 8.98 13.94
CA GLN A 142 -2.32 8.25 14.68
C GLN A 142 -1.85 6.99 13.95
N GLU A 143 -2.75 6.25 13.29
CA GLU A 143 -2.38 5.02 12.57
C GLU A 143 -1.51 5.35 11.35
N ILE A 144 -1.86 6.43 10.62
CA ILE A 144 -1.06 6.92 9.49
C ILE A 144 0.32 7.40 9.97
N GLN A 145 0.39 8.20 11.04
CA GLN A 145 1.67 8.62 11.62
C GLN A 145 2.52 7.43 12.07
N THR A 146 1.87 6.40 12.61
CA THR A 146 2.53 5.19 13.07
C THR A 146 3.15 4.42 11.90
N MET A 147 2.43 4.26 10.78
CA MET A 147 2.96 3.64 9.56
C MET A 147 4.14 4.44 8.98
N ILE A 148 4.00 5.77 8.85
CA ILE A 148 5.07 6.64 8.34
C ILE A 148 6.35 6.49 9.17
N ARG A 149 6.23 6.51 10.50
CA ARG A 149 7.38 6.33 11.41
C ARG A 149 7.97 4.92 11.35
N ALA A 150 7.13 3.90 11.25
CA ALA A 150 7.57 2.52 11.15
C ALA A 150 8.39 2.29 9.87
N PHE A 151 7.93 2.79 8.74
CA PHE A 151 8.60 2.61 7.45
C PHE A 151 9.90 3.42 7.34
N GLY A 152 9.94 4.62 7.92
CA GLY A 152 11.15 5.45 7.99
C GLY A 152 11.59 6.08 6.67
N ALA A 153 10.82 5.92 5.60
CA ALA A 153 11.17 6.28 4.23
C ALA A 153 10.62 7.64 3.76
N GLY A 154 10.01 8.42 4.66
CA GLY A 154 9.35 9.67 4.29
C GLY A 154 7.92 9.47 3.77
N VAL A 155 7.36 10.53 3.17
CA VAL A 155 5.98 10.55 2.65
C VAL A 155 5.83 11.58 1.54
N GLY A 156 5.14 11.21 0.46
CA GLY A 156 4.93 12.03 -0.75
C GLY A 156 5.45 11.32 -2.00
N ASN A 157 4.81 11.58 -3.14
CA ASN A 157 5.06 10.84 -4.39
C ASN A 157 6.00 11.55 -5.37
N ASN A 158 6.36 12.82 -5.11
CA ASN A 158 7.20 13.57 -6.03
C ASN A 158 8.66 13.40 -5.67
N GLU A 159 9.45 12.85 -6.58
CA GLU A 159 10.91 12.80 -6.48
C GLU A 159 11.48 14.23 -6.41
N GLY A 160 12.41 14.46 -5.49
CA GLY A 160 13.08 15.74 -5.30
C GLY A 160 12.39 16.69 -4.32
N ASP A 161 11.16 16.45 -3.88
CA ASP A 161 10.56 17.17 -2.77
C ASP A 161 11.28 16.80 -1.45
N GLU A 162 11.63 17.80 -0.63
CA GLU A 162 12.25 17.54 0.67
C GLU A 162 11.37 16.62 1.52
N GLY A 163 11.85 15.37 1.78
CA GLY A 163 11.22 14.29 2.52
C GLY A 163 10.12 13.54 1.75
N ALA A 164 10.11 13.56 0.44
CA ALA A 164 9.38 12.61 -0.38
C ALA A 164 9.70 11.17 0.05
N PHE A 165 8.81 10.25 -0.30
CA PHE A 165 9.06 8.84 -0.04
C PHE A 165 10.29 8.37 -0.85
N ASP A 166 11.26 7.84 -0.12
CA ASP A 166 12.53 7.38 -0.68
C ASP A 166 12.71 5.89 -0.36
N THR A 167 12.58 5.06 -1.38
CA THR A 167 12.69 3.59 -1.24
C THR A 167 14.03 3.15 -0.66
N SER A 168 15.11 3.91 -0.90
CA SER A 168 16.45 3.61 -0.35
C SER A 168 16.52 3.72 1.17
N LYS A 169 15.60 4.48 1.78
CA LYS A 169 15.48 4.65 3.24
C LYS A 169 14.46 3.72 3.88
N LEU A 170 13.81 2.87 3.09
CA LEU A 170 12.81 1.95 3.59
C LEU A 170 13.46 0.94 4.54
N ARG A 171 12.93 0.84 5.75
CA ARG A 171 13.48 -0.05 6.80
C ARG A 171 13.18 -1.52 6.56
N TYR A 172 12.20 -1.82 5.71
CA TYR A 172 11.73 -3.18 5.41
C TYR A 172 11.55 -3.34 3.91
N ASN A 173 12.16 -4.37 3.34
CA ASN A 173 12.04 -4.67 1.91
C ASN A 173 10.62 -5.09 1.51
N LYS A 174 9.83 -5.64 2.44
CA LYS A 174 8.44 -5.99 2.19
C LYS A 174 7.52 -5.36 3.22
N LEU A 175 6.48 -4.69 2.72
CA LEU A 175 5.35 -4.17 3.48
C LEU A 175 4.17 -5.12 3.23
N ILE A 176 3.83 -5.94 4.22
CA ILE A 176 2.86 -7.03 4.07
C ILE A 176 1.58 -6.66 4.80
N ILE A 177 0.50 -6.51 4.07
CA ILE A 177 -0.84 -6.28 4.62
C ILE A 177 -1.44 -7.63 5.02
N MET A 178 -1.81 -7.78 6.28
CA MET A 178 -2.39 -9.00 6.83
C MET A 178 -3.67 -8.67 7.58
N THR A 179 -4.80 -8.90 6.93
CA THR A 179 -6.16 -8.62 7.41
C THR A 179 -6.99 -9.89 7.45
N ASP A 180 -8.08 -9.86 8.19
CA ASP A 180 -9.06 -10.93 8.23
C ASP A 180 -9.63 -11.21 6.83
N ALA A 181 -10.05 -12.46 6.58
CA ALA A 181 -10.63 -12.89 5.31
C ALA A 181 -12.12 -12.57 5.18
N ASP A 182 -12.57 -11.49 5.80
CA ASP A 182 -13.95 -11.01 5.76
C ASP A 182 -14.10 -9.67 5.04
N VAL A 183 -15.32 -9.15 5.02
CA VAL A 183 -15.66 -7.88 4.34
C VAL A 183 -14.97 -6.69 5.01
N ASP A 184 -14.81 -6.69 6.33
CA ASP A 184 -14.17 -5.61 7.07
C ASP A 184 -12.65 -5.62 6.82
N GLY A 185 -12.01 -6.80 6.84
CA GLY A 185 -10.60 -6.96 6.48
C GLY A 185 -10.31 -6.56 5.04
N ALA A 186 -11.18 -6.91 4.08
CA ALA A 186 -11.08 -6.45 2.70
C ALA A 186 -11.14 -4.92 2.60
N HIS A 187 -12.03 -4.28 3.38
CA HIS A 187 -12.13 -2.82 3.43
C HIS A 187 -10.88 -2.18 4.05
N ILE A 188 -10.37 -2.71 5.16
CA ILE A 188 -9.14 -2.21 5.81
C ILE A 188 -7.95 -2.32 4.85
N ARG A 189 -7.82 -3.45 4.15
CA ARG A 189 -6.81 -3.63 3.11
C ARG A 189 -6.90 -2.57 2.01
N THR A 190 -8.12 -2.28 1.53
CA THR A 190 -8.33 -1.24 0.51
C THR A 190 -7.96 0.15 1.03
N LEU A 191 -8.29 0.48 2.29
CA LEU A 191 -7.89 1.74 2.91
C LEU A 191 -6.35 1.89 3.02
N MET A 192 -5.66 0.81 3.38
CA MET A 192 -4.17 0.80 3.41
C MET A 192 -3.59 1.00 2.02
N LEU A 193 -4.12 0.31 1.00
CA LEU A 193 -3.68 0.47 -0.38
C LEU A 193 -3.94 1.89 -0.90
N THR A 194 -5.09 2.49 -0.55
CA THR A 194 -5.39 3.89 -0.88
C THR A 194 -4.36 4.84 -0.27
N PHE A 195 -3.99 4.65 1.00
CA PHE A 195 -2.95 5.45 1.65
C PHE A 195 -1.59 5.28 0.96
N LEU A 196 -1.17 4.05 0.70
CA LEU A 196 0.11 3.76 0.03
C LEU A 196 0.13 4.36 -1.38
N TRP A 197 -0.96 4.25 -2.14
CA TRP A 197 -1.08 4.81 -3.48
C TRP A 197 -0.99 6.34 -3.48
N ARG A 198 -1.72 7.01 -2.58
CA ARG A 198 -1.78 8.48 -2.52
C ARG A 198 -0.52 9.14 -1.96
N PHE A 199 0.22 8.45 -1.08
CA PHE A 199 1.31 9.07 -0.33
C PHE A 199 2.65 8.33 -0.38
N MET A 200 2.69 7.09 -0.85
CA MET A 200 3.89 6.24 -0.91
C MET A 200 3.89 5.37 -2.17
N ARG A 201 3.42 5.92 -3.29
CA ARG A 201 3.30 5.23 -4.57
C ARG A 201 4.60 4.52 -5.00
N PRO A 202 5.81 5.09 -4.83
CA PRO A 202 7.04 4.39 -5.16
C PRO A 202 7.23 3.06 -4.41
N ALA A 203 6.61 2.85 -3.24
CA ALA A 203 6.64 1.56 -2.55
C ALA A 203 5.88 0.47 -3.32
N ILE A 204 4.77 0.83 -3.97
CA ILE A 204 3.98 -0.10 -4.80
C ILE A 204 4.72 -0.37 -6.11
N GLU A 205 5.13 0.68 -6.81
CA GLU A 205 5.83 0.60 -8.10
C GLU A 205 7.18 -0.12 -7.98
N GLY A 206 7.90 0.09 -6.87
CA GLY A 206 9.13 -0.63 -6.51
C GLY A 206 8.89 -2.10 -6.12
N GLY A 207 7.63 -2.51 -5.98
CA GLY A 207 7.28 -3.91 -5.68
C GLY A 207 7.53 -4.32 -4.24
N HIS A 208 7.43 -3.38 -3.31
CA HIS A 208 7.62 -3.63 -1.87
C HIS A 208 6.31 -4.00 -1.15
N VAL A 209 5.15 -3.86 -1.78
CA VAL A 209 3.84 -4.06 -1.14
C VAL A 209 3.27 -5.43 -1.47
N TYR A 210 2.85 -6.16 -0.43
CA TYR A 210 2.30 -7.50 -0.52
C TYR A 210 1.03 -7.64 0.33
N ILE A 211 0.19 -8.60 -0.03
CA ILE A 211 -1.00 -9.01 0.72
C ILE A 211 -0.79 -10.45 1.16
N ALA A 212 -0.80 -10.70 2.46
CA ALA A 212 -0.76 -12.06 3.00
C ALA A 212 -2.05 -12.80 2.65
N GLN A 213 -1.92 -14.09 2.38
CA GLN A 213 -3.04 -14.97 2.06
C GLN A 213 -3.15 -16.06 3.16
N PRO A 214 -3.84 -15.78 4.28
CA PRO A 214 -4.09 -16.80 5.28
C PRO A 214 -5.07 -17.86 4.75
N PRO A 215 -5.04 -19.11 5.26
CA PRO A 215 -6.01 -20.12 4.88
C PRO A 215 -7.41 -19.78 5.40
N LEU A 216 -8.43 -20.24 4.67
CA LEU A 216 -9.82 -20.13 5.06
C LEU A 216 -10.29 -21.28 5.95
N TYR A 217 -9.64 -22.46 5.83
CA TYR A 217 -10.03 -23.67 6.53
C TYR A 217 -8.84 -24.41 7.11
N GLN A 218 -9.07 -25.04 8.26
CA GLN A 218 -8.25 -26.14 8.77
C GLN A 218 -9.06 -27.43 8.72
N LEU A 219 -8.44 -28.48 8.18
CA LEU A 219 -9.02 -29.80 8.10
C LEU A 219 -8.19 -30.77 8.95
N SER A 220 -8.85 -31.59 9.75
CA SER A 220 -8.16 -32.50 10.67
C SER A 220 -8.69 -33.92 10.57
N LYS A 221 -7.75 -34.90 10.57
CA LYS A 221 -8.04 -36.33 10.71
C LYS A 221 -7.03 -36.94 11.66
N GLY A 222 -7.46 -37.22 12.89
CA GLY A 222 -6.55 -37.68 13.94
C GLY A 222 -5.45 -36.65 14.25
N LYS A 223 -4.18 -37.00 13.96
CA LYS A 223 -3.03 -36.10 14.14
C LYS A 223 -2.65 -35.28 12.89
N ILE A 224 -3.33 -35.52 11.78
CA ILE A 224 -3.04 -34.87 10.52
C ILE A 224 -3.86 -33.56 10.46
N ASN A 225 -3.18 -32.44 10.24
CA ASN A 225 -3.79 -31.15 9.96
C ASN A 225 -3.41 -30.71 8.54
N ARG A 226 -4.37 -30.24 7.78
CA ARG A 226 -4.20 -29.64 6.45
C ARG A 226 -4.92 -28.30 6.42
N TYR A 227 -4.49 -27.42 5.53
CA TYR A 227 -5.07 -26.11 5.37
C TYR A 227 -5.58 -25.93 3.94
N ALA A 228 -6.71 -25.23 3.78
CA ALA A 228 -7.28 -24.92 2.48
C ALA A 228 -7.53 -23.40 2.35
N PHE A 229 -7.27 -22.87 1.16
CA PHE A 229 -7.37 -21.46 0.83
C PHE A 229 -8.60 -21.13 -0.03
N SER A 230 -9.33 -22.16 -0.48
CA SER A 230 -10.61 -22.02 -1.18
C SER A 230 -11.58 -23.13 -0.79
N ASP A 231 -12.83 -23.01 -1.20
CA ASP A 231 -13.85 -24.03 -1.00
C ASP A 231 -13.53 -25.29 -1.81
N GLU A 232 -13.03 -25.14 -3.04
CA GLU A 232 -12.62 -26.24 -3.92
C GLU A 232 -11.46 -27.03 -3.32
N GLU A 233 -10.45 -26.31 -2.79
CA GLU A 233 -9.30 -26.95 -2.14
C GLU A 233 -9.71 -27.70 -0.87
N ARG A 234 -10.63 -27.12 -0.07
CA ARG A 234 -11.23 -27.78 1.10
C ARG A 234 -11.87 -29.10 0.71
N ASP A 235 -12.71 -29.11 -0.32
CA ASP A 235 -13.46 -30.29 -0.74
C ASP A 235 -12.51 -31.38 -1.27
N GLY A 236 -11.50 -30.99 -2.05
CA GLY A 236 -10.44 -31.91 -2.51
C GLY A 236 -9.65 -32.53 -1.37
N ILE A 237 -9.26 -31.75 -0.36
CA ILE A 237 -8.55 -32.25 0.83
C ILE A 237 -9.46 -33.18 1.66
N ILE A 238 -10.76 -32.89 1.76
CA ILE A 238 -11.71 -33.78 2.42
C ILE A 238 -11.74 -35.15 1.75
N ASP A 239 -11.81 -35.19 0.43
CA ASP A 239 -11.84 -36.44 -0.33
C ASP A 239 -10.52 -37.22 -0.21
N GLU A 240 -9.38 -36.53 -0.29
CA GLU A 240 -8.07 -37.13 -0.03
C GLU A 240 -7.99 -37.74 1.38
N LEU A 241 -8.40 -36.97 2.39
CA LEU A 241 -8.34 -37.45 3.78
C LEU A 241 -9.32 -38.60 4.04
N ARG A 242 -10.45 -38.70 3.35
CA ARG A 242 -11.37 -39.83 3.44
C ARG A 242 -10.74 -41.09 2.86
N GLY A 243 -10.06 -40.99 1.70
CA GLY A 243 -9.51 -42.11 0.99
C GLY A 243 -10.57 -43.22 0.73
N ASP A 244 -10.24 -44.44 0.99
CA ASP A 244 -11.15 -45.59 0.81
C ASP A 244 -12.25 -45.70 1.89
N ASN A 245 -12.30 -44.79 2.87
CA ASN A 245 -13.31 -44.82 3.93
C ASN A 245 -14.24 -43.59 3.87
N PRO A 246 -15.37 -43.63 3.13
CA PRO A 246 -16.32 -42.53 3.00
C PRO A 246 -16.91 -42.06 4.34
N SER A 247 -16.92 -42.94 5.35
CA SER A 247 -17.48 -42.64 6.68
C SER A 247 -16.46 -42.02 7.63
N ALA A 248 -15.23 -41.75 7.19
CA ALA A 248 -14.21 -41.16 8.02
C ALA A 248 -14.64 -39.75 8.45
N LYS A 249 -14.62 -39.47 9.73
CA LYS A 249 -14.92 -38.15 10.30
C LYS A 249 -13.72 -37.21 10.06
N ILE A 250 -13.95 -36.17 9.30
CA ILE A 250 -13.01 -35.08 9.08
C ILE A 250 -13.49 -33.88 9.87
N GLY A 251 -12.64 -33.35 10.75
CA GLY A 251 -12.88 -32.06 11.40
C GLY A 251 -12.61 -30.95 10.41
N VAL A 252 -13.58 -30.04 10.24
CA VAL A 252 -13.44 -28.85 9.39
C VAL A 252 -13.67 -27.62 10.27
N GLN A 253 -12.66 -26.79 10.42
CA GLN A 253 -12.74 -25.50 11.08
C GLN A 253 -12.61 -24.40 10.00
N ARG A 254 -13.58 -23.52 9.92
CA ARG A 254 -13.50 -22.30 9.11
C ARG A 254 -12.98 -21.16 9.97
N TYR A 255 -11.92 -20.51 9.52
CA TYR A 255 -11.41 -19.31 10.18
C TYR A 255 -12.24 -18.08 9.74
N LYS A 256 -12.77 -17.35 10.70
CA LYS A 256 -13.47 -16.07 10.48
C LYS A 256 -12.51 -14.89 10.52
N GLY A 257 -11.41 -15.04 11.26
CA GLY A 257 -10.38 -14.03 11.37
C GLY A 257 -9.04 -14.60 11.87
N LEU A 258 -7.98 -13.84 11.68
CA LEU A 258 -6.61 -14.17 12.09
C LEU A 258 -6.47 -14.37 13.60
N GLY A 259 -7.34 -13.74 14.41
CA GLY A 259 -7.36 -13.89 15.85
C GLY A 259 -7.78 -15.26 16.35
N GLU A 260 -8.36 -16.11 15.48
CA GLU A 260 -8.69 -17.50 15.78
C GLU A 260 -7.51 -18.47 15.59
N MET A 261 -6.44 -18.00 14.94
CA MET A 261 -5.24 -18.78 14.71
C MET A 261 -4.27 -18.61 15.88
N ASN A 262 -3.74 -19.72 16.38
CA ASN A 262 -2.64 -19.67 17.34
C ASN A 262 -1.32 -19.25 16.63
N PRO A 263 -0.27 -18.88 17.39
CA PRO A 263 0.99 -18.41 16.81
C PRO A 263 1.66 -19.39 15.86
N GLU A 264 1.60 -20.70 16.14
CA GLU A 264 2.19 -21.77 15.32
C GLU A 264 1.45 -21.91 14.00
N GLN A 265 0.11 -21.93 14.03
CA GLN A 265 -0.73 -21.97 12.83
C GLN A 265 -0.49 -20.76 11.93
N LEU A 266 -0.42 -19.56 12.52
CA LEU A 266 -0.17 -18.32 11.78
C LEU A 266 1.22 -18.31 11.15
N TRP A 267 2.23 -18.84 11.86
CA TRP A 267 3.57 -19.02 11.33
C TRP A 267 3.57 -19.99 10.14
N GLU A 268 3.10 -21.21 10.34
CA GLU A 268 3.17 -22.27 9.33
C GLU A 268 2.45 -21.93 8.03
N THR A 269 1.34 -21.18 8.12
CA THR A 269 0.46 -20.95 6.96
C THR A 269 0.66 -19.61 6.29
N THR A 270 1.09 -18.59 7.06
CA THR A 270 0.98 -17.18 6.60
C THR A 270 2.28 -16.40 6.75
N MET A 271 3.15 -16.76 7.68
CA MET A 271 4.34 -15.95 7.98
C MET A 271 5.66 -16.63 7.62
N ASN A 272 5.72 -17.96 7.59
CA ASN A 272 6.94 -18.67 7.22
C ASN A 272 7.29 -18.44 5.75
N PRO A 273 8.47 -17.87 5.44
CA PRO A 273 8.87 -17.58 4.05
C PRO A 273 8.87 -18.79 3.11
N GLU A 274 9.02 -20.01 3.64
CA GLU A 274 9.11 -21.23 2.84
C GLU A 274 7.72 -21.78 2.43
N THR A 275 6.68 -21.50 3.22
CA THR A 275 5.35 -22.12 3.04
C THR A 275 4.22 -21.12 2.75
N ARG A 276 4.41 -19.86 3.09
CA ARG A 276 3.38 -18.83 2.94
C ARG A 276 3.07 -18.49 1.49
N THR A 277 1.82 -18.13 1.26
CA THR A 277 1.37 -17.52 0.01
C THR A 277 1.15 -16.03 0.19
N MET A 278 1.66 -15.23 -0.72
CA MET A 278 1.48 -13.78 -0.74
C MET A 278 1.14 -13.29 -2.14
N LEU A 279 0.25 -12.32 -2.23
CA LEU A 279 -0.05 -11.61 -3.46
C LEU A 279 0.80 -10.34 -3.53
N LYS A 280 1.66 -10.21 -4.53
CA LYS A 280 2.39 -8.98 -4.79
C LYS A 280 1.45 -7.95 -5.41
N VAL A 281 1.40 -6.75 -4.82
CA VAL A 281 0.61 -5.64 -5.39
C VAL A 281 1.37 -5.06 -6.57
N THR A 282 0.71 -5.01 -7.73
CA THR A 282 1.27 -4.46 -8.97
C THR A 282 0.31 -3.45 -9.56
N VAL A 283 0.85 -2.47 -10.28
CA VAL A 283 0.10 -1.47 -11.03
C VAL A 283 0.35 -1.72 -12.50
N LYS A 284 -0.71 -1.89 -13.30
CA LYS A 284 -0.61 -2.04 -14.75
C LYS A 284 -0.55 -0.68 -15.43
N GLU A 285 -1.52 0.17 -15.13
CA GLU A 285 -1.60 1.52 -15.66
C GLU A 285 -1.94 2.52 -14.53
N ALA A 286 -1.11 3.55 -14.40
CA ALA A 286 -1.22 4.50 -13.30
C ALA A 286 -2.49 5.34 -13.37
N GLU A 287 -2.88 5.77 -14.57
CA GLU A 287 -4.08 6.60 -14.77
C GLU A 287 -5.37 5.83 -14.47
N GLU A 288 -5.45 4.57 -14.90
CA GLU A 288 -6.58 3.70 -14.61
C GLU A 288 -6.69 3.42 -13.12
N THR A 289 -5.56 3.13 -12.47
CA THR A 289 -5.50 2.91 -11.02
C THR A 289 -5.96 4.16 -10.25
N ASP A 290 -5.56 5.34 -10.69
CA ASP A 290 -5.94 6.62 -10.09
C ASP A 290 -7.47 6.83 -10.15
N ARG A 291 -8.07 6.61 -11.32
CA ARG A 291 -9.52 6.66 -11.52
C ARG A 291 -10.26 5.63 -10.66
N MET A 292 -9.73 4.43 -10.56
CA MET A 292 -10.32 3.37 -9.74
C MET A 292 -10.36 3.76 -8.25
N PHE A 293 -9.27 4.31 -7.70
CA PHE A 293 -9.28 4.79 -6.31
C PHE A 293 -10.23 5.98 -6.13
N GLU A 294 -10.28 6.92 -7.07
CA GLU A 294 -11.21 8.06 -7.04
C GLU A 294 -12.67 7.60 -7.07
N ALA A 295 -13.03 6.70 -7.98
CA ALA A 295 -14.39 6.15 -8.10
C ALA A 295 -14.81 5.34 -6.87
N LEU A 296 -13.95 4.41 -6.41
CA LEU A 296 -14.31 3.46 -5.34
C LEU A 296 -14.19 4.06 -3.94
N MET A 297 -13.19 4.91 -3.69
CA MET A 297 -12.86 5.43 -2.37
C MET A 297 -13.22 6.91 -2.19
N GLY A 298 -13.50 7.63 -3.28
CA GLY A 298 -13.90 9.05 -3.29
C GLY A 298 -15.28 9.31 -2.68
N GLU A 299 -15.75 10.56 -2.82
CA GLU A 299 -17.06 11.00 -2.28
C GLU A 299 -18.20 10.80 -3.28
N ASP A 300 -17.91 10.66 -4.58
CA ASP A 300 -18.93 10.51 -5.62
C ASP A 300 -19.60 9.13 -5.57
N VAL A 301 -20.87 9.14 -5.12
CA VAL A 301 -21.67 7.91 -5.02
C VAL A 301 -22.18 7.44 -6.39
N PRO A 302 -22.70 8.33 -7.27
CA PRO A 302 -23.08 7.97 -8.64
C PRO A 302 -21.96 7.28 -9.44
N GLU A 303 -20.75 7.82 -9.40
CA GLU A 303 -19.59 7.24 -10.11
C GLU A 303 -19.25 5.83 -9.57
N ARG A 304 -19.24 5.68 -8.25
CA ARG A 304 -19.03 4.38 -7.61
C ARG A 304 -20.11 3.36 -7.99
N ARG A 305 -21.37 3.80 -8.03
CA ARG A 305 -22.51 2.93 -8.41
C ARG A 305 -22.45 2.50 -9.87
N ALA A 306 -21.93 3.36 -10.74
CA ALA A 306 -21.76 3.03 -12.15
C ALA A 306 -20.61 2.07 -12.39
N PHE A 307 -19.59 2.10 -11.53
CA PHE A 307 -18.42 1.21 -11.58
C PHE A 307 -18.75 -0.23 -11.12
N ILE A 308 -19.61 -0.38 -10.11
CA ILE A 308 -20.04 -1.68 -9.56
C ILE A 308 -21.14 -2.29 -10.42
#